data_78d8ff0db2076a6923b2d6f3ab826780
#
_entry.id   78d8ff0db2076a6923b2d6f3ab826780
#
_cell.length_a   1.000
_cell.length_b   1.000
_cell.length_c   1.000
_cell.angle_alpha   90.00
_cell.angle_beta   90.00
_cell.angle_gamma   90.00
#
_symmetry.space_group_name_H-M   'P 1'
#
loop_
_entity.id
_entity.type
_entity.pdbx_description
1 polymer ?
#
loop_
_entity_poly.entity_id
_entity_poly.type
_entity_poly.pdbx_seq_one_letter_code
_entity_poly.pdbx_strand_id
1 'polypeptide(L)'
;MGTIKVDTIEPRGTTTDITLLGSKFSGSTAGNLSVTGEGGTTQTNVQQGLVKAFCRFDGTSSGLLDSFNHTTLTDHGTGDHSITYTNNMASANHTVTYLVGENGGTGMLRLGNRDIATTGHGMVGTNPAQDSAQDMDRSGSMTTGDLG
;
A
#
# COMPACT_ATOMS: atom_id res chain seq x y z
N MET A 1 -21.83 -27.92 11.37
CA MET A 1 -21.91 -26.47 11.14
C MET A 1 -22.81 -26.26 9.93
N GLY A 2 -23.91 -25.53 10.06
CA GLY A 2 -24.85 -25.34 8.97
C GLY A 2 -24.39 -24.21 8.04
N THR A 3 -24.61 -24.37 6.75
CA THR A 3 -24.37 -23.31 5.74
C THR A 3 -25.72 -22.80 5.26
N ILE A 4 -25.94 -21.50 5.32
CA ILE A 4 -27.09 -20.84 4.71
C ILE A 4 -26.64 -20.34 3.34
N LYS A 5 -27.33 -20.81 2.28
CA LYS A 5 -27.13 -20.31 0.92
C LYS A 5 -28.30 -19.41 0.58
N VAL A 6 -28.00 -18.18 0.22
CA VAL A 6 -29.01 -17.19 -0.22
C VAL A 6 -28.53 -16.53 -1.50
N ASP A 7 -29.41 -16.28 -2.43
CA ASP A 7 -29.09 -15.61 -3.69
C ASP A 7 -29.09 -14.08 -3.51
N THR A 8 -29.92 -13.60 -2.60
CA THR A 8 -30.05 -12.17 -2.30
C THR A 8 -30.30 -11.97 -0.82
N ILE A 9 -29.68 -10.95 -0.23
CA ILE A 9 -29.99 -10.47 1.12
C ILE A 9 -30.57 -9.07 0.98
N GLU A 10 -31.84 -8.92 1.30
CA GLU A 10 -32.53 -7.63 1.27
C GLU A 10 -32.76 -7.11 2.69
N PRO A 11 -32.65 -5.79 2.90
CA PRO A 11 -32.95 -5.21 4.20
C PRO A 11 -34.44 -5.35 4.51
N ARG A 12 -34.76 -5.73 5.76
CA ARG A 12 -36.13 -5.80 6.23
C ARG A 12 -36.60 -4.45 6.77
N GLY A 13 -37.48 -3.79 6.05
CA GLY A 13 -38.07 -2.52 6.48
C GLY A 13 -37.35 -1.31 5.84
N THR A 14 -37.37 -0.19 6.54
CA THR A 14 -36.83 1.08 6.06
C THR A 14 -35.31 1.29 6.30
N THR A 15 -34.66 0.35 6.97
CA THR A 15 -33.22 0.40 7.19
C THR A 15 -32.49 -0.21 6.02
N THR A 16 -31.48 0.49 5.51
CA THR A 16 -30.64 0.05 4.39
C THR A 16 -29.40 -0.72 4.86
N ASP A 17 -29.27 -0.97 6.17
CA ASP A 17 -28.08 -1.55 6.75
C ASP A 17 -28.20 -3.07 6.88
N ILE A 18 -27.22 -3.79 6.36
CA ILE A 18 -27.00 -5.21 6.59
C ILE A 18 -25.81 -5.33 7.54
N THR A 19 -26.09 -5.70 8.80
CA THR A 19 -25.03 -5.90 9.80
C THR A 19 -24.55 -7.34 9.76
N LEU A 20 -23.28 -7.53 9.46
CA LEU A 20 -22.60 -8.84 9.44
C LEU A 20 -21.64 -8.92 10.63
N LEU A 21 -22.08 -9.54 11.71
CA LEU A 21 -21.27 -9.70 12.93
C LEU A 21 -20.24 -10.81 12.76
N GLY A 22 -18.98 -10.48 12.96
CA GLY A 22 -17.87 -11.44 12.92
C GLY A 22 -17.63 -12.06 11.55
N SER A 23 -18.03 -11.40 10.48
CA SER A 23 -18.05 -11.97 9.13
C SER A 23 -16.79 -11.65 8.35
N LYS A 24 -16.28 -12.66 7.67
CA LYS A 24 -15.28 -12.52 6.64
C LYS A 24 -15.98 -12.34 5.29
N PHE A 25 -15.75 -11.22 4.63
CA PHE A 25 -16.08 -11.10 3.20
C PHE A 25 -15.05 -11.88 2.39
N SER A 26 -15.45 -13.00 1.84
CA SER A 26 -14.62 -13.72 0.88
C SER A 26 -15.43 -13.97 -0.39
N GLY A 27 -15.05 -13.33 -1.48
CA GLY A 27 -15.58 -13.62 -2.80
C GLY A 27 -14.88 -14.83 -3.40
N SER A 28 -15.62 -15.66 -4.12
CA SER A 28 -15.05 -16.77 -4.89
C SER A 28 -14.33 -16.30 -6.17
N THR A 29 -14.51 -15.04 -6.54
CA THR A 29 -13.92 -14.44 -7.73
C THR A 29 -13.17 -13.17 -7.30
N ALA A 30 -11.90 -13.11 -7.65
CA ALA A 30 -11.07 -11.95 -7.37
C ALA A 30 -11.70 -10.66 -7.96
N GLY A 31 -11.71 -9.61 -7.16
CA GLY A 31 -12.11 -8.29 -7.62
C GLY A 31 -13.61 -7.96 -7.61
N ASN A 32 -14.47 -8.81 -7.06
CA ASN A 32 -15.94 -8.62 -7.16
C ASN A 32 -16.57 -7.76 -6.05
N LEU A 33 -15.83 -7.33 -5.04
CA LEU A 33 -16.38 -6.39 -4.07
C LEU A 33 -16.24 -4.96 -4.61
N SER A 34 -17.34 -4.36 -5.00
CA SER A 34 -17.36 -2.98 -5.48
C SER A 34 -18.33 -2.12 -4.67
N VAL A 35 -18.07 -0.82 -4.66
CA VAL A 35 -18.98 0.20 -4.13
C VAL A 35 -19.39 1.14 -5.26
N THR A 36 -20.64 1.57 -5.24
CA THR A 36 -21.12 2.59 -6.15
C THR A 36 -20.62 3.96 -5.67
N GLY A 37 -19.97 4.71 -6.55
CA GLY A 37 -19.51 6.05 -6.25
C GLY A 37 -20.66 7.03 -5.99
N GLU A 38 -20.35 8.18 -5.42
CA GLU A 38 -21.33 9.22 -5.04
C GLU A 38 -22.20 9.71 -6.20
N GLY A 39 -21.74 9.58 -7.45
CA GLY A 39 -22.52 9.88 -8.65
C GLY A 39 -23.60 8.83 -9.02
N GLY A 40 -23.68 7.72 -8.28
CA GLY A 40 -24.76 6.74 -8.39
C GLY A 40 -24.66 5.75 -9.55
N THR A 41 -23.68 5.86 -10.45
CA THR A 41 -23.59 5.03 -11.67
C THR A 41 -22.28 4.27 -11.81
N THR A 42 -21.16 4.87 -11.41
CA THR A 42 -19.84 4.27 -11.56
C THR A 42 -19.51 3.41 -10.34
N GLN A 43 -19.04 2.20 -10.58
CA GLN A 43 -18.59 1.31 -9.52
C GLN A 43 -17.06 1.34 -9.38
N THR A 44 -16.61 1.33 -8.14
CA THR A 44 -15.18 1.22 -7.79
C THR A 44 -14.94 -0.09 -7.05
N ASN A 45 -13.95 -0.83 -7.50
CA ASN A 45 -13.52 -2.03 -6.81
C ASN A 45 -12.86 -1.65 -5.47
N VAL A 46 -13.37 -2.21 -4.38
CA VAL A 46 -12.85 -1.91 -3.04
C VAL A 46 -11.40 -2.34 -2.89
N GLN A 47 -11.01 -3.45 -3.49
CA GLN A 47 -9.63 -3.93 -3.41
C GLN A 47 -8.65 -2.96 -4.07
N GLN A 48 -8.99 -2.37 -5.21
CA GLN A 48 -8.12 -1.39 -5.87
C GLN A 48 -7.95 -0.10 -5.07
N GLY A 49 -8.96 0.28 -4.29
CA GLY A 49 -8.90 1.45 -3.42
C GLY A 49 -8.10 1.26 -2.12
N LEU A 50 -7.74 0.02 -1.76
CA LEU A 50 -7.02 -0.26 -0.53
C LEU A 50 -5.51 -0.12 -0.70
N VAL A 51 -4.85 0.31 0.36
CA VAL A 51 -3.39 0.24 0.48
C VAL A 51 -2.96 -1.23 0.50
N LYS A 52 -2.03 -1.62 -0.36
CA LYS A 52 -1.53 -2.99 -0.50
C LYS A 52 -0.25 -3.25 0.26
N ALA A 53 0.51 -2.21 0.48
CA ALA A 53 1.71 -2.25 1.28
C ALA A 53 2.02 -0.85 1.82
N PHE A 54 2.58 -0.77 3.01
CA PHE A 54 3.18 0.44 3.52
C PHE A 54 4.40 0.09 4.38
N CYS A 55 5.31 1.03 4.47
CA CYS A 55 6.39 0.97 5.44
C CYS A 55 6.70 2.35 6.01
N ARG A 56 7.24 2.31 7.21
CA ARG A 56 8.02 3.38 7.82
C ARG A 56 9.39 2.85 8.17
N PHE A 57 10.42 3.60 7.87
CA PHE A 57 11.80 3.21 8.17
C PHE A 57 12.65 4.42 8.54
N ASP A 58 13.74 4.12 9.20
CA ASP A 58 14.82 5.05 9.48
C ASP A 58 15.97 4.72 8.56
N GLY A 59 16.25 5.60 7.58
CA GLY A 59 17.33 5.41 6.62
C GLY A 59 18.72 5.55 7.25
N THR A 60 18.83 6.28 8.37
CA THR A 60 20.13 6.47 9.04
C THR A 60 20.57 5.22 9.80
N SER A 61 19.64 4.40 10.24
CA SER A 61 19.88 3.12 10.93
C SER A 61 19.50 1.90 10.09
N SER A 62 18.97 2.13 8.88
CA SER A 62 18.48 1.10 7.95
C SER A 62 17.47 0.13 8.60
N GLY A 63 16.64 0.65 9.50
CA GLY A 63 15.66 -0.10 10.29
C GLY A 63 14.23 0.14 9.84
N LEU A 64 13.45 -0.95 9.61
CA LEU A 64 12.01 -0.87 9.52
C LEU A 64 11.41 -0.55 10.89
N LEU A 65 10.64 0.54 10.97
CA LEU A 65 9.94 0.96 12.18
C LEU A 65 8.54 0.36 12.25
N ASP A 66 7.85 0.30 11.10
CA ASP A 66 6.53 -0.29 10.96
C ASP A 66 6.30 -0.67 9.50
N SER A 67 5.54 -1.75 9.26
CA SER A 67 5.26 -2.17 7.88
C SER A 67 4.07 -3.11 7.76
N PHE A 68 3.42 -3.06 6.61
CA PHE A 68 2.44 -4.03 6.15
C PHE A 68 2.81 -4.51 4.75
N ASN A 69 2.79 -5.81 4.54
CA ASN A 69 3.16 -6.49 3.29
C ASN A 69 4.60 -6.19 2.80
N HIS A 70 5.52 -5.92 3.74
CA HIS A 70 6.95 -5.80 3.45
C HIS A 70 7.76 -6.77 4.31
N THR A 71 8.86 -7.28 3.75
CA THR A 71 9.75 -8.20 4.47
C THR A 71 11.10 -7.59 4.80
N THR A 72 11.71 -6.92 3.84
CA THR A 72 13.11 -6.52 3.94
C THR A 72 13.30 -5.10 3.45
N LEU A 73 13.95 -4.28 4.26
CA LEU A 73 14.59 -3.05 3.83
C LEU A 73 16.06 -3.36 3.57
N THR A 74 16.56 -3.01 2.41
CA THR A 74 17.97 -3.16 2.04
C THR A 74 18.58 -1.79 1.87
N ASP A 75 19.66 -1.54 2.59
CA ASP A 75 20.51 -0.37 2.44
C ASP A 75 21.57 -0.66 1.36
N HIS A 76 21.66 0.22 0.39
CA HIS A 76 22.63 0.15 -0.70
C HIS A 76 23.71 1.25 -0.62
N GLY A 77 23.64 2.05 0.43
CA GLY A 77 24.53 3.20 0.68
C GLY A 77 23.73 4.47 0.89
N THR A 78 24.41 5.56 1.18
CA THR A 78 23.79 6.84 1.57
C THR A 78 22.63 7.21 0.67
N GLY A 79 21.44 7.30 1.24
CA GLY A 79 20.19 7.66 0.57
C GLY A 79 19.62 6.62 -0.37
N ASP A 80 20.26 5.48 -0.62
CA ASP A 80 19.78 4.46 -1.55
C ASP A 80 19.25 3.23 -0.80
N HIS A 81 17.95 3.06 -0.81
CA HIS A 81 17.29 1.95 -0.15
C HIS A 81 16.34 1.22 -1.12
N SER A 82 16.11 -0.05 -0.86
CA SER A 82 15.04 -0.79 -1.51
C SER A 82 14.24 -1.60 -0.49
N ILE A 83 12.98 -1.87 -0.85
CA ILE A 83 12.08 -2.66 0.00
C ILE A 83 11.44 -3.77 -0.81
N THR A 84 11.29 -4.94 -0.17
CA THR A 84 10.72 -6.14 -0.78
C THR A 84 9.34 -6.41 -0.21
N TYR A 85 8.38 -6.77 -1.07
CA TYR A 85 7.05 -7.18 -0.66
C TYR A 85 7.03 -8.60 -0.11
N THR A 86 6.18 -8.86 0.88
CA THR A 86 5.85 -10.22 1.37
C THR A 86 5.00 -10.96 0.33
N ASN A 87 3.94 -10.30 -0.14
CA ASN A 87 3.10 -10.77 -1.23
C ASN A 87 3.30 -9.84 -2.41
N ASN A 88 3.71 -10.39 -3.54
CA ASN A 88 4.04 -9.63 -4.72
C ASN A 88 2.82 -8.87 -5.26
N MET A 89 3.08 -7.78 -5.96
CA MET A 89 2.06 -7.11 -6.76
C MET A 89 1.81 -7.89 -8.05
N ALA A 90 0.60 -7.84 -8.56
CA ALA A 90 0.22 -8.52 -9.81
C ALA A 90 0.97 -7.96 -11.03
N SER A 91 1.34 -6.70 -10.99
CA SER A 91 2.02 -5.99 -12.08
C SER A 91 3.00 -4.97 -11.52
N ALA A 92 4.03 -4.64 -12.27
CA ALA A 92 4.92 -3.51 -11.98
C ALA A 92 4.25 -2.14 -12.24
N ASN A 93 3.06 -2.11 -12.83
CA ASN A 93 2.28 -0.89 -13.10
C ASN A 93 1.43 -0.46 -11.88
N HIS A 94 1.93 -0.63 -10.68
CA HIS A 94 1.30 -0.13 -9.47
C HIS A 94 1.88 1.24 -9.07
N THR A 95 1.19 1.94 -8.18
CA THR A 95 1.62 3.27 -7.74
C THR A 95 2.25 3.21 -6.36
N VAL A 96 3.38 3.89 -6.21
CA VAL A 96 4.07 4.08 -4.94
C VAL A 96 4.12 5.57 -4.60
N THR A 97 3.63 5.91 -3.42
CA THR A 97 3.75 7.25 -2.84
C THR A 97 4.82 7.21 -1.76
N TYR A 98 5.67 8.22 -1.75
CA TYR A 98 6.76 8.32 -0.78
C TYR A 98 6.45 9.36 0.30
N LEU A 99 6.76 9.01 1.53
CA LEU A 99 6.76 9.91 2.69
C LEU A 99 8.21 10.15 3.10
N VAL A 100 8.55 11.41 3.27
CA VAL A 100 9.85 11.81 3.82
C VAL A 100 9.64 12.74 5.00
N GLY A 101 10.43 12.53 6.03
CA GLY A 101 10.56 13.43 7.17
C GLY A 101 11.98 13.34 7.68
N GLU A 102 12.50 14.46 8.12
CA GLU A 102 13.81 14.57 8.73
C GLU A 102 13.72 15.36 10.02
N ASN A 103 14.46 14.94 11.02
CA ASN A 103 14.49 15.63 12.30
C ASN A 103 15.40 16.87 12.21
N GLY A 104 14.79 18.00 11.83
CA GLY A 104 15.46 19.29 11.74
C GLY A 104 15.96 19.69 10.36
N GLY A 105 15.64 18.92 9.32
CA GLY A 105 16.02 19.21 7.95
C GLY A 105 14.86 19.14 6.95
N THR A 106 15.18 19.43 5.71
CA THR A 106 14.30 19.27 4.57
C THR A 106 14.91 18.26 3.61
N GLY A 107 14.27 17.10 3.46
CA GLY A 107 14.71 16.08 2.53
C GLY A 107 13.66 15.79 1.47
N MET A 108 14.04 15.05 0.46
CA MET A 108 13.14 14.51 -0.56
C MET A 108 13.35 13.01 -0.68
N LEU A 109 12.26 12.28 -0.82
CA LEU A 109 12.29 10.87 -1.19
C LEU A 109 11.63 10.71 -2.55
N ARG A 110 12.28 9.99 -3.44
CA ARG A 110 11.80 9.75 -4.81
C ARG A 110 12.07 8.32 -5.23
N LEU A 111 11.49 7.92 -6.34
CA LEU A 111 11.87 6.69 -7.00
C LEU A 111 13.37 6.72 -7.30
N GLY A 112 14.06 5.68 -6.87
CA GLY A 112 15.49 5.54 -7.05
C GLY A 112 15.88 4.92 -8.41
N ASN A 113 17.14 4.59 -8.54
CA ASN A 113 17.68 3.87 -9.70
C ASN A 113 17.17 2.41 -9.77
N ARG A 114 16.41 1.98 -8.76
CA ARG A 114 15.79 0.65 -8.69
C ARG A 114 14.31 0.82 -8.97
N ASP A 115 13.89 0.37 -10.13
CA ASP A 115 12.52 0.52 -10.62
C ASP A 115 11.47 -0.10 -9.69
N ILE A 116 10.22 0.31 -9.91
CA ILE A 116 9.07 -0.39 -9.35
C ILE A 116 8.97 -1.76 -10.02
N ALA A 117 9.01 -2.82 -9.21
CA ALA A 117 8.89 -4.20 -9.66
C ALA A 117 7.75 -4.90 -8.91
N THR A 118 7.26 -6.01 -9.43
CA THR A 118 6.24 -6.81 -8.73
C THR A 118 6.69 -7.24 -7.33
N THR A 119 7.98 -7.38 -7.11
CA THR A 119 8.58 -7.87 -5.87
C THR A 119 8.96 -6.78 -4.87
N GLY A 120 8.92 -5.50 -5.27
CA GLY A 120 9.35 -4.38 -4.41
C GLY A 120 9.63 -3.12 -5.20
N HIS A 121 10.20 -2.12 -4.54
CA HIS A 121 10.59 -0.86 -5.17
C HIS A 121 11.81 -0.23 -4.50
N GLY A 122 12.49 0.64 -5.26
CA GLY A 122 13.61 1.42 -4.75
C GLY A 122 13.21 2.82 -4.31
N MET A 123 14.02 3.41 -3.45
CA MET A 123 13.84 4.75 -2.91
C MET A 123 15.17 5.45 -2.82
N VAL A 124 15.23 6.72 -3.21
CA VAL A 124 16.42 7.56 -3.03
C VAL A 124 16.05 8.79 -2.21
N GLY A 125 16.75 8.95 -1.09
CA GLY A 125 16.75 10.16 -0.28
C GLY A 125 17.78 11.16 -0.79
N THR A 126 17.37 12.41 -0.93
CA THR A 126 18.26 13.49 -1.35
C THR A 126 18.00 14.75 -0.54
N ASN A 127 18.98 15.63 -0.48
CA ASN A 127 18.77 17.00 0.01
C ASN A 127 17.77 17.76 -0.90
N PRO A 128 17.27 18.93 -0.49
CA PRO A 128 16.30 19.70 -1.27
C PRO A 128 16.81 20.16 -2.63
N ALA A 129 18.10 20.40 -2.76
CA ALA A 129 18.73 20.77 -4.03
C ALA A 129 18.83 19.59 -4.99
N GLN A 130 18.62 18.36 -4.52
CA GLN A 130 18.71 17.09 -5.25
C GLN A 130 20.12 16.81 -5.83
N ASP A 131 21.13 17.45 -5.27
CA ASP A 131 22.53 17.36 -5.71
C ASP A 131 23.37 16.36 -4.89
N SER A 132 22.86 15.91 -3.74
CA SER A 132 23.51 14.91 -2.90
C SER A 132 22.54 13.93 -2.27
N ALA A 133 22.96 12.66 -2.21
CA ALA A 133 22.25 11.62 -1.53
C ALA A 133 22.28 11.84 -0.01
N GLN A 134 21.18 11.51 0.67
CA GLN A 134 21.03 11.70 2.10
C GLN A 134 20.15 10.61 2.70
N ASP A 135 20.59 10.06 3.84
CA ASP A 135 19.78 9.18 4.65
C ASP A 135 18.77 9.99 5.46
N MET A 136 17.51 9.58 5.37
CA MET A 136 16.40 10.26 6.04
C MET A 136 15.95 9.45 7.25
N ASP A 137 15.86 10.08 8.42
CA ASP A 137 15.50 9.41 9.69
C ASP A 137 14.01 9.01 9.77
N ARG A 138 13.15 9.56 8.90
CA ARG A 138 11.70 9.33 8.91
C ARG A 138 11.15 9.16 7.50
N SER A 139 11.46 8.05 6.91
CA SER A 139 11.04 7.72 5.56
C SER A 139 9.92 6.69 5.53
N GLY A 140 9.25 6.60 4.41
CA GLY A 140 8.24 5.59 4.20
C GLY A 140 7.70 5.57 2.78
N SER A 141 6.94 4.53 2.51
CA SER A 141 6.20 4.42 1.26
C SER A 141 4.82 3.81 1.49
N MET A 142 3.93 4.07 0.56
CA MET A 142 2.61 3.49 0.49
C MET A 142 2.33 3.05 -0.94
N THR A 143 1.86 1.82 -1.11
CA THR A 143 1.63 1.20 -2.42
C THR A 143 0.15 0.90 -2.61
N THR A 144 -0.36 1.26 -3.78
CA THR A 144 -1.72 0.92 -4.24
C THR A 144 -1.64 0.19 -5.57
N GLY A 145 -2.60 -0.68 -5.87
CA GLY A 145 -2.64 -1.52 -7.07
C GLY A 145 -3.25 -2.87 -6.75
N ASP A 146 -2.97 -3.89 -7.54
CA ASP A 146 -3.45 -5.24 -7.33
C ASP A 146 -2.35 -6.14 -6.78
N LEU A 147 -2.69 -6.99 -5.79
CA LEU A 147 -1.83 -8.09 -5.35
C LEU A 147 -1.89 -9.24 -6.35
N GLY A 148 -0.75 -9.94 -6.55
CA GLY A 148 -0.63 -11.12 -7.38
C GLY A 148 -1.24 -12.37 -6.75
#